data_e80c866c3d9c34485c4266d0c7609d40
#
_entry.id   e80c866c3d9c34485c4266d0c7609d40
#
_cell.length_a   1.000
_cell.length_b   1.000
_cell.length_c   1.000
_cell.angle_alpha   90.00
_cell.angle_beta   90.00
_cell.angle_gamma   90.00
#
_symmetry.space_group_name_H-M   'P 1'
#
loop_
_entity.id
_entity.type
_entity.pdbx_description
1 polymer ?
#
loop_
_entity_poly.entity_id
_entity_poly.type
_entity_poly.pdbx_seq_one_letter_code
_entity_poly.pdbx_strand_id
1 'polypeptide(L)'
;MKPKQQIATREVYKWKACLNIHGGKQEYRVNYWETYAAMLAWPPICFLMTLSIIKSWHTWQIDFTLAYPQADVECDLYMDIPRGFQAGNGNNKHCLQIIKNIYGQKQAGRTWQYI
;
A
#
# COMPACT_ATOMS: atom_id res chain seq x y z
N MET A 1 0.96 -9.04 -13.01
CA MET A 1 2.34 -9.36 -12.58
C MET A 1 3.32 -8.62 -13.47
N LYS A 2 4.40 -8.11 -12.91
CA LYS A 2 5.48 -7.46 -13.67
C LYS A 2 6.79 -8.20 -13.41
N PRO A 3 7.58 -8.54 -14.44
CA PRO A 3 8.89 -9.11 -14.24
C PRO A 3 9.87 -8.03 -13.75
N LYS A 4 10.73 -8.39 -12.80
CA LYS A 4 11.93 -7.62 -12.49
C LYS A 4 13.11 -8.21 -13.20
N GLN A 5 13.77 -7.41 -14.03
CA GLN A 5 14.93 -7.81 -14.84
C GLN A 5 16.21 -7.21 -14.26
N GLN A 6 17.28 -7.93 -14.34
CA GLN A 6 18.62 -7.42 -14.07
C GLN A 6 19.04 -6.49 -15.21
N ILE A 7 19.52 -5.28 -14.86
CA ILE A 7 19.80 -4.23 -15.87
C ILE A 7 20.88 -4.66 -16.86
N ALA A 8 21.89 -5.40 -16.38
CA ALA A 8 23.02 -5.83 -17.21
C ALA A 8 22.68 -6.99 -18.16
N THR A 9 21.97 -8.02 -17.69
CA THR A 9 21.74 -9.26 -18.44
C THR A 9 20.34 -9.34 -19.06
N ARG A 10 19.41 -8.46 -18.64
CA ARG A 10 17.98 -8.49 -18.97
C ARG A 10 17.27 -9.77 -18.53
N GLU A 11 17.90 -10.61 -17.75
CA GLU A 11 17.29 -11.83 -17.21
C GLU A 11 16.24 -11.50 -16.14
N VAL A 12 15.11 -12.22 -16.20
CA VAL A 12 14.04 -12.08 -15.19
C VAL A 12 14.45 -12.87 -13.95
N TYR A 13 14.81 -12.17 -12.88
CA TYR A 13 15.18 -12.80 -11.62
C TYR A 13 14.03 -12.87 -10.61
N LYS A 14 12.97 -12.09 -10.80
CA LYS A 14 11.81 -12.05 -9.88
C LYS A 14 10.55 -11.59 -10.59
N TRP A 15 9.45 -12.25 -10.27
CA TRP A 15 8.12 -11.78 -10.62
C TRP A 15 7.50 -11.02 -9.45
N LYS A 16 7.02 -9.80 -9.72
CA LYS A 16 6.31 -8.99 -8.70
C LYS A 16 4.81 -8.94 -9.03
N ALA A 17 4.00 -9.47 -8.13
CA ALA A 17 2.56 -9.27 -8.12
C ALA A 17 2.19 -8.31 -6.99
N CYS A 18 1.32 -7.34 -7.28
CA CYS A 18 0.75 -6.46 -6.25
C CYS A 18 -0.78 -6.51 -6.39
N LEU A 19 -1.43 -6.79 -5.30
CA LEU A 19 -2.88 -6.67 -5.20
C LEU A 19 -3.20 -5.24 -4.79
N ASN A 20 -4.00 -4.56 -5.62
CA ASN A 20 -4.46 -3.20 -5.35
C ASN A 20 -5.98 -3.16 -5.41
N ILE A 21 -6.59 -2.42 -4.52
CA ILE A 21 -8.02 -2.14 -4.53
C ILE A 21 -8.28 -0.85 -5.30
N HIS A 22 -9.41 -0.80 -5.97
CA HIS A 22 -9.86 0.42 -6.65
C HIS A 22 -10.54 1.36 -5.65
N GLY A 23 -9.76 2.17 -4.94
CA GLY A 23 -10.24 3.13 -3.94
C GLY A 23 -11.29 4.13 -4.47
N GLY A 24 -11.38 4.35 -5.79
CA GLY A 24 -12.42 5.16 -6.41
C GLY A 24 -13.84 4.64 -6.21
N LYS A 25 -14.00 3.35 -5.90
CA LYS A 25 -15.30 2.72 -5.60
C LYS A 25 -15.69 2.83 -4.12
N GLN A 26 -14.79 3.30 -3.26
CA GLN A 26 -15.10 3.52 -1.85
C GLN A 26 -15.95 4.77 -1.67
N GLU A 27 -17.01 4.64 -0.88
CA GLU A 27 -17.95 5.71 -0.56
C GLU A 27 -17.60 6.34 0.79
N TYR A 28 -17.61 7.66 0.83
CA TYR A 28 -17.39 8.41 2.07
C TYR A 28 -18.51 8.15 3.09
N ARG A 29 -18.15 8.00 4.36
CA ARG A 29 -19.02 7.62 5.49
C ARG A 29 -19.61 6.21 5.44
N VAL A 30 -19.26 5.40 4.44
CA VAL A 30 -19.63 3.97 4.35
C VAL A 30 -18.37 3.11 4.47
N ASN A 31 -17.40 3.36 3.60
CA ASN A 31 -16.17 2.57 3.51
C ASN A 31 -14.95 3.27 4.12
N TYR A 32 -15.03 4.56 4.38
CA TYR A 32 -13.99 5.34 5.04
C TYR A 32 -14.54 6.67 5.56
N TRP A 33 -13.92 7.24 6.59
CA TRP A 33 -14.27 8.54 7.17
C TRP A 33 -13.22 9.60 6.85
N GLU A 34 -11.96 9.29 7.10
CA GLU A 34 -10.85 10.19 6.91
C GLU A 34 -9.76 9.55 6.07
N THR A 35 -9.07 10.37 5.29
CA THR A 35 -8.00 9.91 4.40
C THR A 35 -6.70 10.66 4.60
N TYR A 36 -6.70 11.68 5.48
CA TYR A 36 -5.53 12.51 5.69
C TYR A 36 -4.39 11.67 6.27
N ALA A 37 -3.28 11.65 5.55
CA ALA A 37 -2.01 11.12 5.99
C ALA A 37 -0.97 12.22 5.86
N ALA A 38 -0.25 12.52 6.93
CA ALA A 38 0.78 13.54 6.89
C ALA A 38 1.89 13.11 5.93
N MET A 39 2.14 13.93 4.93
CA MET A 39 3.21 13.71 3.97
C MET A 39 4.20 14.87 4.03
N LEU A 40 5.47 14.55 4.14
CA LEU A 40 6.52 15.55 4.09
C LEU A 40 6.69 16.04 2.65
N ALA A 41 6.66 17.36 2.45
CA ALA A 41 6.94 17.96 1.15
C ALA A 41 8.43 17.78 0.78
N TRP A 42 8.72 17.82 -0.51
CA TRP A 42 10.08 17.61 -1.01
C TRP A 42 11.11 18.68 -0.53
N PRO A 43 10.79 19.99 -0.48
CA PRO A 43 11.76 20.99 -0.06
C PRO A 43 12.34 20.79 1.35
N PRO A 44 11.57 20.48 2.42
CA PRO A 44 12.12 20.14 3.72
C PRO A 44 13.05 18.92 3.70
N ILE A 45 12.74 17.90 2.88
CA ILE A 45 13.62 16.74 2.73
C ILE A 45 14.98 17.16 2.17
N CYS A 46 14.99 17.92 1.09
CA CYS A 46 16.23 18.43 0.48
C CYS A 46 17.03 19.29 1.45
N PHE A 47 16.36 20.16 2.21
CA PHE A 47 17.00 20.99 3.23
C PHE A 47 17.68 20.14 4.31
N LEU A 48 16.98 19.15 4.86
CA LEU A 48 17.54 18.26 5.88
C LEU A 48 18.71 17.42 5.34
N MET A 49 18.63 16.94 4.11
CA MET A 49 19.73 16.21 3.48
C MET A 49 20.96 17.10 3.26
N THR A 50 20.77 18.33 2.80
CA THR A 50 21.87 19.29 2.64
C THR A 50 22.49 19.63 3.98
N LEU A 51 21.68 19.89 5.00
CA LEU A 51 22.16 20.19 6.35
C LEU A 51 22.93 19.01 6.95
N SER A 52 22.48 17.78 6.74
CA SER A 52 23.17 16.58 7.22
C SER A 52 24.56 16.41 6.58
N ILE A 53 24.70 16.76 5.30
CA ILE A 53 26.01 16.77 4.63
C ILE A 53 26.92 17.83 5.23
N ILE A 54 26.42 19.07 5.38
CA ILE A 54 27.22 20.18 5.94
C ILE A 54 27.69 19.90 7.38
N LYS A 55 26.83 19.27 8.16
CA LYS A 55 27.08 18.92 9.57
C LYS A 55 27.74 17.56 9.78
N SER A 56 28.01 16.82 8.70
CA SER A 56 28.52 15.43 8.74
C SER A 56 27.68 14.49 9.63
N TRP A 57 26.37 14.67 9.60
CA TRP A 57 25.45 13.77 10.33
C TRP A 57 25.28 12.44 9.59
N HIS A 58 25.21 11.37 10.35
CA HIS A 58 24.87 10.07 9.79
C HIS A 58 23.36 10.03 9.47
N THR A 59 23.05 9.58 8.27
CA THR A 59 21.65 9.41 7.82
C THR A 59 21.34 7.95 7.57
N TRP A 60 20.12 7.54 7.90
CA TRP A 60 19.62 6.20 7.68
C TRP A 60 18.37 6.25 6.82
N GLN A 61 18.25 5.32 5.91
CA GLN A 61 17.02 5.11 5.13
C GLN A 61 16.38 3.81 5.58
N ILE A 62 15.09 3.90 5.92
CA ILE A 62 14.28 2.76 6.32
C ILE A 62 13.16 2.61 5.30
N ASP A 63 12.96 1.40 4.81
CA ASP A 63 11.84 1.03 3.94
C ASP A 63 10.99 -0.02 4.63
N PHE A 64 9.70 0.26 4.78
CA PHE A 64 8.77 -0.64 5.43
C PHE A 64 8.19 -1.64 4.42
N THR A 65 8.50 -2.91 4.63
CA THR A 65 7.93 -3.98 3.81
C THR A 65 6.46 -4.16 4.16
N LEU A 66 5.58 -4.10 3.13
CA LEU A 66 4.12 -4.26 3.29
C LEU A 66 3.54 -3.29 4.34
N ALA A 67 3.90 -2.01 4.28
CA ALA A 67 3.50 -1.02 5.27
C ALA A 67 1.98 -1.03 5.55
N TYR A 68 1.14 -0.86 4.53
CA TYR A 68 -0.31 -0.84 4.71
C TYR A 68 -0.91 -2.14 5.28
N PRO A 69 -0.50 -3.35 4.84
CA PRO A 69 -0.97 -4.59 5.43
C PRO A 69 -0.57 -4.84 6.89
N GLN A 70 0.25 -4.00 7.49
CA GLN A 70 0.53 -4.05 8.93
C GLN A 70 -0.63 -3.47 9.75
N ALA A 71 -1.39 -2.53 9.17
CA ALA A 71 -2.53 -1.87 9.82
C ALA A 71 -3.83 -2.64 9.61
N ASP A 72 -4.63 -2.75 10.66
CA ASP A 72 -5.99 -3.29 10.58
C ASP A 72 -6.94 -2.30 9.90
N VAL A 73 -8.01 -2.82 9.31
CA VAL A 73 -9.06 -2.00 8.72
C VAL A 73 -10.00 -1.51 9.82
N GLU A 74 -10.34 -0.22 9.79
CA GLU A 74 -11.20 0.42 10.82
C GLU A 74 -12.71 0.09 10.67
N CYS A 75 -13.13 -0.47 9.53
CA CYS A 75 -14.52 -0.77 9.23
C CYS A 75 -14.63 -2.05 8.40
N ASP A 76 -15.80 -2.66 8.40
CA ASP A 76 -16.06 -3.85 7.59
C ASP A 76 -16.03 -3.52 6.10
N LEU A 77 -15.01 -3.99 5.42
CA LEU A 77 -14.82 -3.82 4.00
C LEU A 77 -14.85 -5.16 3.28
N TYR A 78 -15.57 -5.19 2.18
CA TYR A 78 -15.69 -6.36 1.32
C TYR A 78 -15.25 -6.02 -0.09
N MET A 79 -14.69 -7.00 -0.78
CA MET A 79 -14.28 -6.86 -2.17
C MET A 79 -14.77 -8.06 -2.98
N ASP A 80 -14.97 -7.82 -4.27
CA ASP A 80 -15.22 -8.90 -5.22
C ASP A 80 -14.00 -9.81 -5.31
N ILE A 81 -14.26 -11.09 -5.59
CA ILE A 81 -13.19 -12.07 -5.79
C ILE A 81 -12.36 -11.68 -7.02
N PRO A 82 -11.01 -11.58 -6.89
CA PRO A 82 -10.16 -11.27 -8.02
C PRO A 82 -10.32 -12.29 -9.15
N ARG A 83 -10.22 -11.82 -10.40
CA ARG A 83 -10.30 -12.70 -11.57
C ARG A 83 -9.22 -13.79 -11.50
N GLY A 84 -9.62 -15.03 -11.74
CA GLY A 84 -8.74 -16.19 -11.69
C GLY A 84 -8.65 -16.86 -10.31
N PHE A 85 -9.31 -16.31 -9.29
CA PHE A 85 -9.45 -16.95 -7.99
C PHE A 85 -10.80 -17.66 -7.93
N GLN A 86 -10.80 -18.95 -7.64
CA GLN A 86 -12.03 -19.75 -7.50
C GLN A 86 -12.37 -19.88 -6.00
N ALA A 87 -13.51 -19.32 -5.59
CA ALA A 87 -14.06 -19.52 -4.27
C ALA A 87 -15.20 -20.53 -4.35
N GLY A 88 -14.90 -21.80 -4.13
CA GLY A 88 -15.88 -22.87 -3.99
C GLY A 88 -16.66 -23.23 -5.26
N ASN A 89 -17.20 -24.45 -5.27
CA ASN A 89 -18.07 -24.97 -6.31
C ASN A 89 -19.54 -24.68 -5.94
N GLY A 90 -20.03 -23.48 -6.18
CA GLY A 90 -21.43 -23.17 -5.93
C GLY A 90 -21.90 -21.89 -6.61
N ASN A 91 -23.21 -21.84 -6.91
CA ASN A 91 -23.91 -20.68 -7.51
C ASN A 91 -24.00 -19.45 -6.59
N ASN A 92 -23.38 -19.49 -5.41
CA ASN A 92 -23.42 -18.40 -4.45
C ASN A 92 -22.37 -17.35 -4.81
N LYS A 93 -22.80 -16.09 -4.86
CA LYS A 93 -21.87 -14.95 -4.97
C LYS A 93 -21.10 -14.84 -3.66
N HIS A 94 -19.82 -15.11 -3.70
CA HIS A 94 -18.90 -14.92 -2.59
C HIS A 94 -18.20 -13.57 -2.71
N CYS A 95 -17.93 -12.94 -1.57
CA CYS A 95 -17.07 -11.77 -1.46
C CYS A 95 -15.94 -12.07 -0.45
N LEU A 96 -14.86 -11.31 -0.52
CA LEU A 96 -13.75 -11.41 0.42
C LEU A 96 -13.86 -10.27 1.42
N GLN A 97 -13.81 -10.58 2.70
CA GLN A 97 -13.66 -9.57 3.74
C GLN A 97 -12.19 -9.13 3.81
N ILE A 98 -11.97 -7.83 3.89
CA ILE A 98 -10.65 -7.23 4.00
C ILE A 98 -10.37 -7.02 5.48
N ILE A 99 -9.40 -7.74 6.03
CA ILE A 99 -9.01 -7.68 7.43
C ILE A 99 -7.87 -6.67 7.63
N LYS A 100 -6.94 -6.61 6.70
CA LYS A 100 -5.78 -5.71 6.74
C LYS A 100 -5.87 -4.69 5.60
N ASN A 101 -5.34 -3.51 5.82
CA ASN A 101 -5.28 -2.50 4.76
C ASN A 101 -4.47 -2.99 3.56
N ILE A 102 -4.94 -2.66 2.38
CA ILE A 102 -4.31 -3.03 1.11
C ILE A 102 -4.05 -1.75 0.31
N TYR A 103 -3.06 -1.80 -0.56
CA TYR A 103 -2.74 -0.70 -1.46
C TYR A 103 -3.94 -0.31 -2.32
N GLY A 104 -4.15 0.99 -2.47
CA GLY A 104 -5.26 1.56 -3.23
C GLY A 104 -6.49 1.94 -2.41
N GLN A 105 -6.57 1.54 -1.14
CA GLN A 105 -7.59 2.07 -0.22
C GLN A 105 -7.30 3.52 0.14
N LYS A 106 -8.35 4.35 0.24
CA LYS A 106 -8.22 5.77 0.53
C LYS A 106 -7.68 6.06 1.93
N GLN A 107 -8.08 5.25 2.93
CA GLN A 107 -7.69 5.41 4.33
C GLN A 107 -6.39 4.71 4.72
N ALA A 108 -5.83 3.85 3.85
CA ALA A 108 -4.69 3.00 4.21
C ALA A 108 -3.46 3.78 4.71
N GLY A 109 -3.19 4.95 4.11
CA GLY A 109 -2.07 5.81 4.53
C GLY A 109 -2.29 6.39 5.92
N ARG A 110 -3.52 6.83 6.22
CA ARG A 110 -3.90 7.35 7.55
C ARG A 110 -3.76 6.26 8.60
N THR A 111 -4.40 5.13 8.41
CA THR A 111 -4.41 4.03 9.39
C THR A 111 -2.99 3.55 9.71
N TRP A 112 -2.13 3.46 8.70
CA TRP A 112 -0.75 3.05 8.91
C TRP A 112 0.07 4.05 9.72
N GLN A 113 -0.24 5.34 9.69
CA GLN A 113 0.47 6.36 10.48
C GLN A 113 0.23 6.24 12.00
N TYR A 114 -0.81 5.54 12.42
CA TYR A 114 -1.18 5.38 13.83
C TYR A 114 -0.73 4.03 14.44
N ILE A 115 0.08 3.26 13.71
CA ILE A 115 0.77 2.08 14.22
C ILE A 115 2.11 2.47 14.85
#